data_faa8357654cfcbac6f93059316ebc482
#
_entry.id   faa8357654cfcbac6f93059316ebc482
#
_cell.length_a   1.000
_cell.length_b   1.000
_cell.length_c   1.000
_cell.angle_alpha   90.00
_cell.angle_beta   90.00
_cell.angle_gamma   90.00
#
_symmetry.space_group_name_H-M   'P 1'
#
loop_
_entity.id
_entity.type
_entity.pdbx_description
1 polymer ?
#
loop_
_entity_poly.entity_id
_entity_poly.type
_entity_poly.pdbx_seq_one_letter_code
_entity_poly.pdbx_strand_id
1 'polypeptide(L)'
;MNADALLIRTRTICNADLLEGSPVKFIGTATIGFDHIDTVYCEQNNIIWTNAPGCNSSSVQQYVASAILKISAESGFDLKDKTIGIVGVGNVGTKVEKLAKIFGMKVVLNDPPRARIEKNNSFVSLDQLLSESDIITLHCL
;
A
#
# COMPACT_ATOMS: atom_id res chain seq x y z
N MET A 1 -31.81 10.41 -0.83
CA MET A 1 -30.65 10.71 -1.70
C MET A 1 -31.05 10.38 -3.14
N ASN A 2 -30.74 11.26 -4.12
CA ASN A 2 -31.15 11.08 -5.54
C ASN A 2 -29.93 11.01 -6.47
N ALA A 3 -28.86 10.35 -6.01
CA ALA A 3 -27.65 10.19 -6.79
C ALA A 3 -27.57 8.76 -7.32
N ASP A 4 -27.21 8.60 -8.59
CA ASP A 4 -26.99 7.28 -9.22
C ASP A 4 -25.59 6.72 -8.92
N ALA A 5 -24.63 7.58 -8.55
CA ALA A 5 -23.26 7.21 -8.23
C ALA A 5 -22.72 7.99 -7.03
N LEU A 6 -21.90 7.35 -6.22
CA LEU A 6 -21.18 7.95 -5.11
C LEU A 6 -19.68 7.90 -5.37
N LEU A 7 -19.00 9.04 -5.26
CA LEU A 7 -17.54 9.12 -5.19
C LEU A 7 -17.15 9.53 -3.77
N ILE A 8 -16.47 8.65 -3.07
CA ILE A 8 -16.26 8.76 -1.63
C ILE A 8 -14.79 8.62 -1.21
N ARG A 9 -14.54 8.78 0.07
CA ARG A 9 -13.31 8.45 0.79
C ARG A 9 -13.67 7.74 2.10
N THR A 10 -12.67 7.40 2.90
CA THR A 10 -12.75 6.58 4.11
C THR A 10 -13.79 6.98 5.17
N ARG A 11 -14.24 8.24 5.21
CA ARG A 11 -15.18 8.72 6.24
C ARG A 11 -16.63 8.38 5.95
N THR A 12 -16.97 8.01 4.72
CA THR A 12 -18.32 7.66 4.34
C THR A 12 -18.49 6.15 4.41
N ILE A 13 -19.28 5.68 5.34
CA ILE A 13 -19.61 4.25 5.47
C ILE A 13 -20.77 3.97 4.51
N CYS A 14 -20.52 3.12 3.54
CA CYS A 14 -21.51 2.66 2.55
C CYS A 14 -22.06 1.30 2.97
N ASN A 15 -23.13 1.32 3.71
CA ASN A 15 -23.87 0.16 4.21
C ASN A 15 -25.37 0.32 3.93
N ALA A 16 -26.19 -0.59 4.44
CA ALA A 16 -27.64 -0.54 4.29
C ALA A 16 -28.24 0.80 4.77
N ASP A 17 -27.76 1.36 5.91
CA ASP A 17 -28.31 2.60 6.46
C ASP A 17 -28.20 3.78 5.50
N LEU A 18 -27.13 3.83 4.68
CA LEU A 18 -26.92 4.88 3.70
C LEU A 18 -27.59 4.57 2.37
N LEU A 19 -27.60 3.32 1.95
CA LEU A 19 -27.89 2.90 0.57
C LEU A 19 -29.33 2.41 0.37
N GLU A 20 -30.02 1.98 1.44
CA GLU A 20 -31.38 1.46 1.36
C GLU A 20 -32.34 2.52 0.77
N GLY A 21 -33.14 2.11 -0.19
CA GLY A 21 -34.09 3.01 -0.87
C GLY A 21 -33.44 4.10 -1.75
N SER A 22 -32.12 4.09 -1.93
CA SER A 22 -31.43 5.02 -2.84
C SER A 22 -31.35 4.48 -4.26
N PRO A 23 -31.27 5.33 -5.29
CA PRO A 23 -31.06 4.91 -6.68
C PRO A 23 -29.59 4.60 -7.02
N VAL A 24 -28.68 4.54 -6.03
CA VAL A 24 -27.25 4.35 -6.25
C VAL A 24 -26.96 3.00 -6.91
N LYS A 25 -26.22 3.04 -8.02
CA LYS A 25 -25.79 1.87 -8.78
C LYS A 25 -24.27 1.70 -8.82
N PHE A 26 -23.53 2.74 -8.43
CA PHE A 26 -22.08 2.74 -8.48
C PHE A 26 -21.46 3.46 -7.28
N ILE A 27 -20.39 2.86 -6.70
CA ILE A 27 -19.61 3.48 -5.64
C ILE A 27 -18.13 3.43 -6.05
N GLY A 28 -17.48 4.59 -6.16
CA GLY A 28 -16.04 4.72 -6.34
C GLY A 28 -15.39 5.28 -5.07
N THR A 29 -14.45 4.54 -4.48
CA THR A 29 -13.66 5.10 -3.37
C THR A 29 -12.27 5.50 -3.84
N ALA A 30 -11.90 6.76 -3.59
CA ALA A 30 -10.56 7.28 -3.88
C ALA A 30 -9.55 6.86 -2.80
N THR A 31 -9.59 5.58 -2.42
CA THR A 31 -8.72 4.96 -1.39
C THR A 31 -8.28 3.57 -1.83
N ILE A 32 -7.23 3.06 -1.20
CA ILE A 32 -6.75 1.68 -1.42
C ILE A 32 -7.63 0.72 -0.62
N GLY A 33 -7.78 0.96 0.70
CA GLY A 33 -8.67 0.19 1.56
C GLY A 33 -10.14 0.49 1.26
N PHE A 34 -10.99 -0.49 1.49
CA PHE A 34 -12.43 -0.41 1.24
C PHE A 34 -13.29 -0.93 2.40
N ASP A 35 -12.74 -0.99 3.62
CA ASP A 35 -13.42 -1.47 4.84
C ASP A 35 -14.68 -0.67 5.19
N HIS A 36 -14.81 0.54 4.64
CA HIS A 36 -15.96 1.43 4.76
C HIS A 36 -17.07 1.13 3.73
N ILE A 37 -16.90 0.13 2.88
CA ILE A 37 -17.91 -0.34 1.91
C ILE A 37 -18.38 -1.73 2.32
N ASP A 38 -19.68 -1.86 2.59
CA ASP A 38 -20.31 -3.17 2.77
C ASP A 38 -20.44 -3.86 1.40
N THR A 39 -19.42 -4.64 1.08
CA THR A 39 -19.33 -5.32 -0.22
C THR A 39 -20.40 -6.38 -0.41
N VAL A 40 -20.85 -7.00 0.69
CA VAL A 40 -21.92 -8.00 0.68
C VAL A 40 -23.26 -7.34 0.34
N TYR A 41 -23.56 -6.22 0.99
CA TYR A 41 -24.75 -5.44 0.68
C TYR A 41 -24.74 -4.95 -0.77
N CYS A 42 -23.61 -4.44 -1.27
CA CYS A 42 -23.46 -3.99 -2.64
C CYS A 42 -23.75 -5.12 -3.64
N GLU A 43 -23.21 -6.31 -3.42
CA GLU A 43 -23.42 -7.47 -4.26
C GLU A 43 -24.90 -7.89 -4.30
N GLN A 44 -25.54 -7.98 -3.13
CA GLN A 44 -26.96 -8.35 -3.00
C GLN A 44 -27.91 -7.35 -3.69
N ASN A 45 -27.52 -6.08 -3.77
CA ASN A 45 -28.35 -5.00 -4.34
C ASN A 45 -27.88 -4.56 -5.74
N ASN A 46 -26.99 -5.33 -6.39
CA ASN A 46 -26.44 -5.03 -7.73
C ASN A 46 -25.78 -3.64 -7.80
N ILE A 47 -25.14 -3.20 -6.72
CA ILE A 47 -24.36 -1.97 -6.69
C ILE A 47 -22.91 -2.31 -7.05
N ILE A 48 -22.42 -1.76 -8.14
CA ILE A 48 -21.02 -1.92 -8.57
C ILE A 48 -20.15 -1.01 -7.71
N TRP A 49 -19.05 -1.53 -7.21
CA TRP A 49 -18.09 -0.70 -6.48
C TRP A 49 -16.65 -0.93 -6.98
N THR A 50 -15.80 0.08 -6.79
CA THR A 50 -14.38 0.02 -7.09
C THR A 50 -13.57 0.86 -6.11
N ASN A 51 -12.33 0.46 -5.88
CA ASN A 51 -11.34 1.21 -5.13
C ASN A 51 -10.20 1.67 -6.07
N ALA A 52 -9.19 2.36 -5.53
CA ALA A 52 -8.08 2.91 -6.30
C ALA A 52 -6.72 2.34 -5.84
N PRO A 53 -6.41 1.05 -6.11
CA PRO A 53 -5.16 0.44 -5.68
C PRO A 53 -3.95 1.18 -6.25
N GLY A 54 -2.99 1.54 -5.38
CA GLY A 54 -1.75 2.21 -5.77
C GLY A 54 -1.88 3.70 -6.11
N CYS A 55 -3.04 4.32 -5.98
CA CYS A 55 -3.26 5.73 -6.34
C CYS A 55 -2.31 6.71 -5.63
N ASN A 56 -1.91 6.41 -4.40
CA ASN A 56 -0.98 7.23 -3.59
C ASN A 56 0.46 6.68 -3.56
N SER A 57 0.75 5.60 -4.30
CA SER A 57 2.04 4.89 -4.18
C SER A 57 3.25 5.77 -4.49
N SER A 58 3.13 6.72 -5.42
CA SER A 58 4.20 7.66 -5.74
C SER A 58 4.41 8.70 -4.62
N SER A 59 3.34 9.18 -4.00
CA SER A 59 3.44 10.11 -2.87
C SER A 59 4.09 9.45 -1.65
N VAL A 60 3.73 8.20 -1.36
CA VAL A 60 4.37 7.44 -0.27
C VAL A 60 5.84 7.16 -0.59
N GLN A 61 6.18 6.80 -1.83
CA GLN A 61 7.58 6.66 -2.25
C GLN A 61 8.38 7.94 -2.02
N GLN A 62 7.84 9.11 -2.40
CA GLN A 62 8.50 10.41 -2.19
C GLN A 62 8.70 10.71 -0.71
N TYR A 63 7.71 10.41 0.13
CA TYR A 63 7.82 10.56 1.58
C TYR A 63 8.96 9.69 2.14
N VAL A 64 8.99 8.40 1.78
CA VAL A 64 10.04 7.47 2.22
C VAL A 64 11.42 7.94 1.74
N ALA A 65 11.53 8.40 0.49
CA ALA A 65 12.77 8.97 -0.05
C ALA A 65 13.25 10.15 0.80
N SER A 66 12.35 11.10 1.06
CA SER A 66 12.68 12.30 1.84
C SER A 66 13.10 11.97 3.27
N ALA A 67 12.41 11.01 3.90
CA ALA A 67 12.73 10.55 5.26
C ALA A 67 14.12 9.90 5.32
N ILE A 68 14.43 9.00 4.38
CA ILE A 68 15.73 8.31 4.32
C ILE A 68 16.87 9.31 4.08
N LEU A 69 16.70 10.21 3.12
CA LEU A 69 17.71 11.25 2.83
C LEU A 69 17.93 12.18 4.02
N LYS A 70 16.87 12.58 4.71
CA LYS A 70 16.95 13.42 5.90
C LYS A 70 17.72 12.71 7.02
N ILE A 71 17.38 11.46 7.32
CA ILE A 71 18.04 10.68 8.36
C ILE A 71 19.53 10.48 8.02
N SER A 72 19.85 10.14 6.77
CA SER A 72 21.23 10.01 6.30
C SER A 72 22.03 11.30 6.51
N ALA A 73 21.46 12.44 6.13
CA ALA A 73 22.11 13.75 6.28
C ALA A 73 22.33 14.14 7.76
N GLU A 74 21.35 13.87 8.63
CA GLU A 74 21.42 14.22 10.05
C GLU A 74 22.34 13.26 10.84
N SER A 75 22.40 11.99 10.45
CA SER A 75 23.20 10.95 11.13
C SER A 75 24.59 10.74 10.51
N GLY A 76 24.86 11.35 9.36
CA GLY A 76 26.17 11.34 8.72
C GLY A 76 26.59 10.00 8.10
N PHE A 77 25.65 9.09 7.80
CA PHE A 77 25.96 7.84 7.09
C PHE A 77 25.66 7.92 5.59
N ASP A 78 26.42 7.16 4.80
CA ASP A 78 26.17 7.02 3.36
C ASP A 78 25.15 5.90 3.12
N LEU A 79 24.14 6.16 2.28
CA LEU A 79 23.08 5.20 1.98
C LEU A 79 23.59 3.94 1.28
N LYS A 80 24.67 4.03 0.50
CA LYS A 80 25.26 2.87 -0.20
C LYS A 80 25.82 1.81 0.76
N ASP A 81 26.14 2.20 2.01
CA ASP A 81 26.65 1.30 3.02
C ASP A 81 25.55 0.68 3.90
N LYS A 82 24.28 0.98 3.58
CA LYS A 82 23.11 0.58 4.35
C LYS A 82 22.25 -0.44 3.64
N THR A 83 21.62 -1.29 4.44
CA THR A 83 20.63 -2.27 4.01
C THR A 83 19.23 -1.79 4.39
N ILE A 84 18.30 -1.77 3.43
CA ILE A 84 16.88 -1.50 3.67
C ILE A 84 16.06 -2.77 3.56
N GLY A 85 15.31 -3.09 4.61
CA GLY A 85 14.31 -4.14 4.63
C GLY A 85 12.92 -3.60 4.24
N ILE A 86 12.30 -4.23 3.27
CA ILE A 86 10.96 -3.84 2.78
C ILE A 86 9.98 -4.97 3.06
N VAL A 87 9.02 -4.71 3.96
CA VAL A 87 7.94 -5.64 4.29
C VAL A 87 6.68 -5.22 3.52
N GLY A 88 6.19 -6.10 2.66
CA GLY A 88 5.12 -5.79 1.71
C GLY A 88 5.66 -5.14 0.42
N VAL A 89 5.75 -5.93 -0.65
CA VAL A 89 6.33 -5.50 -1.94
C VAL A 89 5.24 -5.33 -3.00
N GLY A 90 4.13 -4.68 -2.60
CA GLY A 90 3.04 -4.27 -3.49
C GLY A 90 3.35 -3.00 -4.29
N ASN A 91 2.31 -2.19 -4.56
CA ASN A 91 2.44 -0.96 -5.36
C ASN A 91 3.46 0.04 -4.78
N VAL A 92 3.51 0.19 -3.46
CA VAL A 92 4.45 1.08 -2.78
C VAL A 92 5.82 0.42 -2.64
N GLY A 93 5.88 -0.78 -2.06
CA GLY A 93 7.14 -1.47 -1.77
C GLY A 93 8.00 -1.67 -3.01
N THR A 94 7.40 -2.00 -4.17
CA THR A 94 8.12 -2.10 -5.45
C THR A 94 8.74 -0.78 -5.89
N LYS A 95 8.08 0.36 -5.63
CA LYS A 95 8.63 1.68 -5.95
C LYS A 95 9.77 2.06 -5.00
N VAL A 96 9.61 1.73 -3.71
CA VAL A 96 10.65 1.94 -2.69
C VAL A 96 11.88 1.07 -2.98
N GLU A 97 11.70 -0.19 -3.38
CA GLU A 97 12.78 -1.07 -3.81
C GLU A 97 13.62 -0.45 -4.95
N LYS A 98 12.93 0.03 -6.00
CA LYS A 98 13.60 0.69 -7.13
C LYS A 98 14.39 1.92 -6.70
N LEU A 99 13.80 2.73 -5.83
CA LEU A 99 14.43 3.93 -5.28
C LEU A 99 15.66 3.59 -4.44
N ALA A 100 15.55 2.62 -3.53
CA ALA A 100 16.66 2.17 -2.69
C ALA A 100 17.86 1.68 -3.51
N LYS A 101 17.59 0.93 -4.59
CA LYS A 101 18.63 0.50 -5.54
C LYS A 101 19.31 1.70 -6.23
N ILE A 102 18.56 2.75 -6.59
CA ILE A 102 19.13 3.99 -7.16
C ILE A 102 20.03 4.69 -6.14
N PHE A 103 19.69 4.67 -4.86
CA PHE A 103 20.53 5.19 -3.77
C PHE A 103 21.75 4.31 -3.44
N GLY A 104 21.92 3.18 -4.15
CA GLY A 104 23.02 2.25 -3.93
C GLY A 104 22.87 1.36 -2.68
N MET A 105 21.69 1.37 -2.04
CA MET A 105 21.42 0.56 -0.84
C MET A 105 21.33 -0.94 -1.19
N LYS A 106 21.72 -1.79 -0.24
CA LYS A 106 21.32 -3.20 -0.27
C LYS A 106 19.82 -3.30 0.07
N VAL A 107 19.10 -4.21 -0.62
CA VAL A 107 17.66 -4.37 -0.43
C VAL A 107 17.34 -5.79 -0.04
N VAL A 108 16.60 -5.95 1.05
CA VAL A 108 16.07 -7.23 1.55
C VAL A 108 14.55 -7.16 1.53
N LEU A 109 13.89 -8.15 0.94
CA LEU A 109 12.46 -8.14 0.67
C LEU A 109 11.74 -9.23 1.45
N ASN A 110 10.60 -8.89 2.06
CA ASN A 110 9.67 -9.85 2.65
C ASN A 110 8.25 -9.58 2.15
N ASP A 111 7.69 -10.55 1.45
CA ASP A 111 6.28 -10.55 1.01
C ASP A 111 5.82 -12.01 0.84
N PRO A 112 5.36 -12.67 1.91
CA PRO A 112 4.98 -14.08 1.88
C PRO A 112 3.91 -14.44 0.84
N PRO A 113 2.86 -13.62 0.61
CA PRO A 113 1.91 -13.84 -0.48
C PRO A 113 2.58 -13.88 -1.87
N ARG A 114 3.41 -12.89 -2.18
CA ARG A 114 4.12 -12.82 -3.47
C ARG A 114 5.15 -13.95 -3.61
N ALA A 115 5.90 -14.26 -2.55
CA ALA A 115 6.86 -15.35 -2.55
C ALA A 115 6.23 -16.69 -2.97
N ARG A 116 5.00 -16.96 -2.50
CA ARG A 116 4.25 -18.17 -2.88
C ARG A 116 3.79 -18.18 -4.33
N ILE A 117 3.38 -17.02 -4.85
CA ILE A 117 2.87 -16.89 -6.22
C ILE A 117 4.02 -16.92 -7.24
N GLU A 118 5.05 -16.14 -6.99
CA GLU A 118 6.16 -15.93 -7.95
C GLU A 118 7.19 -17.05 -7.90
N LYS A 119 7.17 -17.89 -6.83
CA LYS A 119 8.12 -19.01 -6.62
C LYS A 119 9.57 -18.61 -6.81
N ASN A 120 9.90 -17.38 -6.47
CA ASN A 120 11.25 -16.86 -6.59
C ASN A 120 11.90 -16.73 -5.20
N ASN A 121 13.21 -16.86 -5.15
CA ASN A 121 14.00 -16.84 -3.92
C ASN A 121 14.45 -15.42 -3.53
N SER A 122 13.85 -14.37 -4.10
CA SER A 122 14.21 -12.97 -3.78
C SER A 122 13.62 -12.52 -2.45
N PHE A 123 12.64 -13.24 -1.92
CA PHE A 123 12.00 -12.93 -0.64
C PHE A 123 12.59 -13.77 0.48
N VAL A 124 12.87 -13.13 1.60
CA VAL A 124 13.39 -13.79 2.80
C VAL A 124 12.32 -13.87 3.89
N SER A 125 12.61 -14.62 4.96
CA SER A 125 11.76 -14.61 6.16
C SER A 125 11.77 -13.23 6.84
N LEU A 126 10.74 -12.94 7.62
CA LEU A 126 10.70 -11.69 8.38
C LEU A 126 11.87 -11.58 9.36
N ASP A 127 12.19 -12.68 10.07
CA ASP A 127 13.31 -12.71 11.03
C ASP A 127 14.65 -12.41 10.35
N GLN A 128 14.87 -12.97 9.15
CA GLN A 128 16.07 -12.68 8.37
C GLN A 128 16.12 -11.20 7.96
N LEU A 129 15.00 -10.64 7.45
CA LEU A 129 14.93 -9.23 7.09
C LEU A 129 15.25 -8.34 8.29
N LEU A 130 14.65 -8.62 9.46
CA LEU A 130 14.86 -7.84 10.67
C LEU A 130 16.33 -7.89 11.13
N SER A 131 17.01 -9.03 10.96
CA SER A 131 18.42 -9.19 11.38
C SER A 131 19.43 -8.55 10.42
N GLU A 132 19.08 -8.43 9.13
CA GLU A 132 20.01 -7.93 8.10
C GLU A 132 19.83 -6.44 7.76
N SER A 133 18.75 -5.80 8.26
CA SER A 133 18.40 -4.44 7.84
C SER A 133 18.85 -3.37 8.81
N ASP A 134 19.45 -2.30 8.31
CA ASP A 134 19.72 -1.06 9.05
C ASP A 134 18.48 -0.16 9.11
N ILE A 135 17.65 -0.20 8.06
CA ILE A 135 16.42 0.59 7.91
C ILE A 135 15.31 -0.37 7.51
N ILE A 136 14.13 -0.25 8.13
CA ILE A 136 12.97 -1.08 7.81
C ILE A 136 11.81 -0.19 7.43
N THR A 137 11.09 -0.56 6.37
CA THR A 137 9.89 0.12 5.91
C THR A 137 8.76 -0.88 5.67
N LEU A 138 7.55 -0.53 6.11
CA LEU A 138 6.38 -1.41 6.12
C LEU A 138 5.32 -0.89 5.15
N HIS A 139 4.90 -1.74 4.22
CA HIS A 139 3.92 -1.42 3.16
C HIS A 139 2.86 -2.50 3.02
N CYS A 140 2.51 -3.17 4.12
CA CYS A 140 1.40 -4.13 4.19
C CYS A 140 0.07 -3.41 4.42
N LEU A 141 -1.03 -4.03 4.00
CA LEU A 141 -2.39 -3.70 4.40
C LEU A 141 -2.78 -4.56 5.59
#